data_48bf5ca9b6ec5a461b5da8bbcb66f55d
#
_entry.id   48bf5ca9b6ec5a461b5da8bbcb66f55d
#
_cell.length_a   1.000
_cell.length_b   1.000
_cell.length_c   1.000
_cell.angle_alpha   90.00
_cell.angle_beta   90.00
_cell.angle_gamma   90.00
#
_symmetry.space_group_name_H-M   'P 1'
#
loop_
_entity.id
_entity.type
_entity.pdbx_description
1 polymer ?
#
loop_
_entity_poly.entity_id
_entity_poly.type
_entity_poly.pdbx_seq_one_letter_code
_entity_poly.pdbx_strand_id
1 'polypeptide(L)'
;MKRILLGMACALSALASMAQSDPVVMRINGKNVTRSEFEYNFNKNNSEAVVDKKSIDEYAELFINYKLKVEAALDAHLDTLSSYQREFRQYRDQQVRPMLVPSEAEEQECKNYYAMMQSNIGDAGLVRPAHIFIYMPQTATAEQQAEAKARIDSIWLALQAGEPFDTLAVRHSQDGSAKRGGDLGWLVPKQTVKEFEDVVFAMQKDALHEPFLSTFGWHIVKLLDRKQLEPYDELKP
;
A
#
# COMPACT_ATOMS: atom_id res chain seq x y z
N MET A 1 74.50 5.67 -50.70
CA MET A 1 73.13 5.98 -50.17
C MET A 1 72.90 5.12 -48.92
N LYS A 2 73.16 5.71 -47.76
CA LYS A 2 72.99 5.00 -46.45
C LYS A 2 71.63 5.27 -45.95
N ARG A 3 70.82 4.20 -45.79
CA ARG A 3 69.49 4.25 -45.10
C ARG A 3 69.74 4.07 -43.62
N ILE A 4 69.40 5.10 -42.82
CA ILE A 4 69.41 5.07 -41.40
C ILE A 4 68.04 4.59 -41.01
N LEU A 5 67.89 3.38 -40.38
CA LEU A 5 66.70 2.87 -39.72
C LEU A 5 66.69 3.43 -38.31
N LEU A 6 65.74 4.33 -38.04
CA LEU A 6 65.46 4.83 -36.70
C LEU A 6 64.50 3.87 -36.01
N GLY A 7 65.03 3.07 -35.09
CA GLY A 7 64.17 2.19 -34.23
C GLY A 7 63.48 2.99 -33.14
N MET A 8 62.17 3.07 -33.23
CA MET A 8 61.33 3.69 -32.22
C MET A 8 61.02 2.64 -31.18
N ALA A 9 61.73 2.69 -30.06
CA ALA A 9 61.43 1.86 -28.88
C ALA A 9 60.19 2.43 -28.15
N CYS A 10 59.04 1.80 -28.33
CA CYS A 10 57.87 2.05 -27.48
C CYS A 10 58.13 1.45 -26.10
N ALA A 11 58.47 2.29 -25.13
CA ALA A 11 58.42 1.91 -23.73
C ALA A 11 56.95 1.81 -23.30
N LEU A 12 56.44 0.60 -23.25
CA LEU A 12 55.18 0.33 -22.52
C LEU A 12 55.45 0.51 -21.01
N SER A 13 55.16 1.69 -20.50
CA SER A 13 55.00 1.88 -19.06
C SER A 13 53.73 1.17 -18.62
N ALA A 14 53.87 -0.05 -18.13
CA ALA A 14 52.81 -0.74 -17.37
C ALA A 14 52.59 0.07 -16.09
N LEU A 15 51.56 0.90 -16.10
CA LEU A 15 50.96 1.43 -14.88
C LEU A 15 50.36 0.23 -14.11
N ALA A 16 51.16 -0.38 -13.23
CA ALA A 16 50.65 -1.25 -12.23
C ALA A 16 49.73 -0.40 -11.36
N SER A 17 48.40 -0.53 -11.56
CA SER A 17 47.41 -0.09 -10.63
C SER A 17 47.64 -0.88 -9.34
N MET A 18 48.41 -0.30 -8.43
CA MET A 18 48.44 -0.79 -7.04
C MET A 18 47.02 -0.68 -6.53
N ALA A 19 46.29 -1.79 -6.50
CA ALA A 19 45.06 -1.89 -5.75
C ALA A 19 45.46 -1.48 -4.32
N GLN A 20 45.06 -0.29 -3.92
CA GLN A 20 45.34 0.23 -2.59
C GLN A 20 44.64 -0.71 -1.63
N SER A 21 45.38 -1.57 -0.94
CA SER A 21 44.86 -2.53 0.01
C SER A 21 44.13 -1.74 1.08
N ASP A 22 42.84 -2.07 1.32
CA ASP A 22 42.07 -1.46 2.36
C ASP A 22 42.67 -1.78 3.74
N PRO A 23 43.26 -0.81 4.46
CA PRO A 23 44.04 -1.11 5.64
C PRO A 23 43.15 -1.63 6.77
N VAL A 24 43.67 -2.62 7.51
CA VAL A 24 43.03 -3.10 8.73
C VAL A 24 43.23 -2.06 9.83
N VAL A 25 42.14 -1.52 10.36
CA VAL A 25 42.15 -0.48 11.40
C VAL A 25 41.93 -1.04 12.80
N MET A 26 41.31 -2.21 12.92
CA MET A 26 41.15 -2.91 14.20
C MET A 26 40.96 -4.41 13.99
N ARG A 27 41.07 -5.18 15.08
CA ARG A 27 40.79 -6.61 15.07
C ARG A 27 39.86 -6.93 16.24
N ILE A 28 38.69 -7.52 15.94
CA ILE A 28 37.65 -7.84 16.92
C ILE A 28 37.45 -9.36 16.88
N ASN A 29 37.62 -10.03 18.03
CA ASN A 29 37.51 -11.49 18.15
C ASN A 29 38.25 -12.26 17.02
N GLY A 30 39.49 -11.80 16.73
CA GLY A 30 40.35 -12.42 15.69
C GLY A 30 40.03 -12.04 14.25
N LYS A 31 38.91 -11.38 13.98
CA LYS A 31 38.47 -10.92 12.64
C LYS A 31 38.97 -9.51 12.36
N ASN A 32 39.52 -9.30 11.17
CA ASN A 32 39.95 -7.99 10.74
C ASN A 32 38.76 -7.09 10.39
N VAL A 33 38.86 -5.83 10.78
CA VAL A 33 37.95 -4.76 10.33
C VAL A 33 38.78 -3.81 9.48
N THR A 34 38.34 -3.57 8.27
CA THR A 34 39.04 -2.66 7.37
C THR A 34 38.61 -1.22 7.59
N ARG A 35 39.40 -0.28 7.07
CA ARG A 35 39.09 1.14 7.13
C ARG A 35 37.78 1.45 6.43
N SER A 36 37.56 0.92 5.26
CA SER A 36 36.33 1.17 4.49
C SER A 36 35.08 0.65 5.20
N GLU A 37 35.17 -0.51 5.86
CA GLU A 37 34.07 -1.06 6.66
C GLU A 37 33.72 -0.13 7.82
N PHE A 38 34.73 0.32 8.56
CA PHE A 38 34.52 1.22 9.69
C PHE A 38 33.97 2.58 9.25
N GLU A 39 34.59 3.22 8.24
CA GLU A 39 34.16 4.52 7.69
C GLU A 39 32.73 4.46 7.12
N TYR A 40 32.38 3.39 6.41
CA TYR A 40 31.01 3.22 5.92
C TYR A 40 29.99 3.23 7.06
N ASN A 41 30.23 2.44 8.10
CA ASN A 41 29.32 2.36 9.24
C ASN A 41 29.30 3.66 10.06
N PHE A 42 30.45 4.30 10.25
CA PHE A 42 30.56 5.58 10.94
C PHE A 42 29.75 6.67 10.21
N ASN A 43 29.93 6.83 8.92
CA ASN A 43 29.26 7.84 8.11
C ASN A 43 27.75 7.57 8.02
N LYS A 44 27.34 6.29 7.90
CA LYS A 44 25.93 5.91 7.91
C LYS A 44 25.22 6.33 9.20
N ASN A 45 25.88 6.18 10.33
CA ASN A 45 25.32 6.48 11.66
C ASN A 45 25.59 7.93 12.14
N ASN A 46 26.37 8.72 11.38
CA ASN A 46 26.64 10.15 11.62
C ASN A 46 26.26 11.03 10.42
N SER A 47 25.26 10.62 9.64
CA SER A 47 24.76 11.43 8.51
C SER A 47 24.23 12.78 8.96
N GLU A 48 23.99 13.70 8.02
CA GLU A 48 23.48 15.04 8.33
C GLU A 48 22.14 15.05 9.09
N ALA A 49 21.32 14.01 8.92
CA ALA A 49 20.05 13.84 9.60
C ALA A 49 20.16 13.43 11.07
N VAL A 50 21.35 13.03 11.55
CA VAL A 50 21.55 12.58 12.94
C VAL A 50 21.79 13.77 13.85
N VAL A 51 20.93 13.94 14.85
CA VAL A 51 20.99 15.06 15.81
C VAL A 51 22.15 14.90 16.81
N ASP A 52 22.41 13.67 17.26
CA ASP A 52 23.45 13.35 18.26
C ASP A 52 24.60 12.61 17.59
N LYS A 53 25.45 13.35 16.88
CA LYS A 53 26.65 12.81 16.19
C LYS A 53 27.69 12.40 17.20
N LYS A 54 28.26 11.22 16.97
CA LYS A 54 29.32 10.66 17.82
C LYS A 54 30.69 11.02 17.27
N SER A 55 31.63 11.26 18.17
CA SER A 55 33.06 11.28 17.83
C SER A 55 33.51 9.91 17.31
N ILE A 56 34.70 9.87 16.67
CA ILE A 56 35.27 8.61 16.17
C ILE A 56 35.50 7.64 17.34
N ASP A 57 35.99 8.13 18.47
CA ASP A 57 36.31 7.28 19.63
C ASP A 57 35.04 6.72 20.26
N GLU A 58 34.02 7.53 20.48
CA GLU A 58 32.73 7.06 21.00
C GLU A 58 32.06 6.07 20.05
N TYR A 59 32.15 6.33 18.76
CA TYR A 59 31.60 5.41 17.76
C TYR A 59 32.38 4.09 17.68
N ALA A 60 33.70 4.13 17.83
CA ALA A 60 34.51 2.92 17.84
C ALA A 60 34.10 1.94 18.95
N GLU A 61 33.79 2.42 20.15
CA GLU A 61 33.27 1.57 21.23
C GLU A 61 31.90 0.96 20.87
N LEU A 62 31.01 1.75 20.31
CA LEU A 62 29.70 1.26 19.85
C LEU A 62 29.85 0.22 18.75
N PHE A 63 30.75 0.46 17.80
CA PHE A 63 31.01 -0.45 16.70
C PHE A 63 31.62 -1.78 17.15
N ILE A 64 32.57 -1.75 18.10
CA ILE A 64 33.12 -2.97 18.69
C ILE A 64 32.01 -3.80 19.36
N ASN A 65 31.19 -3.16 20.19
CA ASN A 65 30.07 -3.81 20.85
C ASN A 65 29.05 -4.39 19.86
N TYR A 66 28.78 -3.67 18.77
CA TYR A 66 27.93 -4.15 17.67
C TYR A 66 28.52 -5.42 17.04
N LYS A 67 29.80 -5.42 16.67
CA LYS A 67 30.47 -6.57 16.04
C LYS A 67 30.47 -7.79 16.95
N LEU A 68 30.76 -7.62 18.27
CA LEU A 68 30.72 -8.69 19.24
C LEU A 68 29.31 -9.29 19.39
N LYS A 69 28.27 -8.46 19.41
CA LYS A 69 26.88 -8.93 19.45
C LYS A 69 26.47 -9.71 18.19
N VAL A 70 26.93 -9.25 17.01
CA VAL A 70 26.68 -9.98 15.75
C VAL A 70 27.34 -11.36 15.80
N GLU A 71 28.59 -11.45 16.27
CA GLU A 71 29.29 -12.73 16.41
C GLU A 71 28.57 -13.66 17.38
N ALA A 72 28.19 -13.17 18.55
CA ALA A 72 27.47 -13.97 19.52
C ALA A 72 26.11 -14.47 18.97
N ALA A 73 25.45 -13.67 18.16
CA ALA A 73 24.20 -14.06 17.49
C ALA A 73 24.43 -15.17 16.45
N LEU A 74 25.52 -15.09 15.69
CA LEU A 74 25.90 -16.12 14.72
C LEU A 74 26.29 -17.43 15.40
N ASP A 75 27.07 -17.35 16.49
CA ASP A 75 27.46 -18.53 17.30
C ASP A 75 26.24 -19.23 17.93
N ALA A 76 25.22 -18.44 18.29
CA ALA A 76 23.94 -18.95 18.78
C ALA A 76 22.95 -19.35 17.62
N HIS A 77 23.38 -19.33 16.35
CA HIS A 77 22.60 -19.68 15.19
C HIS A 77 21.28 -18.89 15.06
N LEU A 78 21.22 -17.64 15.55
CA LEU A 78 20.02 -16.82 15.48
C LEU A 78 19.64 -16.43 14.04
N ASP A 79 20.63 -16.38 13.14
CA ASP A 79 20.47 -16.14 11.70
C ASP A 79 19.72 -17.28 10.99
N THR A 80 19.66 -18.48 11.58
CA THR A 80 18.93 -19.63 11.03
C THR A 80 17.47 -19.70 11.47
N LEU A 81 17.05 -18.89 12.44
CA LEU A 81 15.67 -18.85 12.90
C LEU A 81 14.72 -18.46 11.79
N SER A 82 13.59 -19.17 11.65
CA SER A 82 12.57 -18.91 10.64
C SER A 82 12.01 -17.48 10.71
N SER A 83 11.91 -16.90 11.93
CA SER A 83 11.50 -15.52 12.15
C SER A 83 12.50 -14.54 11.54
N TYR A 84 13.80 -14.72 11.86
CA TYR A 84 14.87 -13.88 11.31
C TYR A 84 14.93 -13.98 9.78
N GLN A 85 14.91 -15.20 9.24
CA GLN A 85 14.98 -15.46 7.81
C GLN A 85 13.82 -14.83 7.03
N ARG A 86 12.62 -14.80 7.63
CA ARG A 86 11.43 -14.15 7.03
C ARG A 86 11.59 -12.64 7.02
N GLU A 87 11.97 -12.06 8.14
CA GLU A 87 12.16 -10.62 8.30
C GLU A 87 13.32 -10.13 7.42
N PHE A 88 14.46 -10.84 7.42
CA PHE A 88 15.58 -10.51 6.53
C PHE A 88 15.20 -10.52 5.06
N ARG A 89 14.45 -11.53 4.59
CA ARG A 89 13.95 -11.56 3.20
C ARG A 89 13.06 -10.37 2.90
N GLN A 90 12.16 -10.03 3.80
CA GLN A 90 11.27 -8.89 3.63
C GLN A 90 12.05 -7.57 3.46
N TYR A 91 13.00 -7.29 4.33
CA TYR A 91 13.85 -6.09 4.22
C TYR A 91 14.73 -6.10 2.98
N ARG A 92 15.36 -7.24 2.68
CA ARG A 92 16.16 -7.39 1.46
C ARG A 92 15.33 -7.10 0.21
N ASP A 93 14.17 -7.72 0.11
CA ASP A 93 13.33 -7.61 -1.08
C ASP A 93 12.80 -6.16 -1.23
N GLN A 94 12.50 -5.49 -0.13
CA GLN A 94 12.13 -4.07 -0.13
C GLN A 94 13.27 -3.18 -0.67
N GLN A 95 14.53 -3.48 -0.34
CA GLN A 95 15.68 -2.70 -0.81
C GLN A 95 16.07 -3.02 -2.26
N VAL A 96 15.95 -4.30 -2.66
CA VAL A 96 16.41 -4.77 -3.96
C VAL A 96 15.38 -4.55 -5.06
N ARG A 97 14.09 -4.62 -4.73
CA ARG A 97 12.99 -4.49 -5.70
C ARG A 97 13.09 -3.21 -6.55
N PRO A 98 13.32 -2.01 -5.99
CA PRO A 98 13.47 -0.79 -6.80
C PRO A 98 14.65 -0.83 -7.77
N MET A 99 15.66 -1.69 -7.52
CA MET A 99 16.82 -1.85 -8.39
C MET A 99 16.60 -2.86 -9.52
N LEU A 100 15.64 -3.78 -9.33
CA LEU A 100 15.36 -4.85 -10.29
C LEU A 100 14.25 -4.50 -11.27
N VAL A 101 13.34 -3.62 -10.87
CA VAL A 101 12.22 -3.18 -11.73
C VAL A 101 12.52 -1.76 -12.20
N PRO A 102 12.70 -1.53 -13.51
CA PRO A 102 12.83 -0.19 -14.05
C PRO A 102 11.58 0.64 -13.71
N SER A 103 11.77 1.87 -13.21
CA SER A 103 10.68 2.79 -12.87
C SER A 103 9.72 3.03 -14.03
N GLU A 104 10.23 3.01 -15.28
CA GLU A 104 9.40 3.13 -16.49
C GLU A 104 8.47 1.93 -16.68
N ALA A 105 8.88 0.72 -16.31
CA ALA A 105 8.02 -0.48 -16.40
C ALA A 105 6.88 -0.42 -15.36
N GLU A 106 7.19 0.02 -14.13
CA GLU A 106 6.17 0.24 -13.08
C GLU A 106 5.19 1.34 -13.49
N GLU A 107 5.70 2.44 -14.02
CA GLU A 107 4.87 3.54 -14.52
C GLU A 107 3.94 3.08 -15.64
N GLN A 108 4.42 2.25 -16.56
CA GLN A 108 3.60 1.70 -17.65
C GLN A 108 2.52 0.75 -17.12
N GLU A 109 2.85 -0.10 -16.13
CA GLU A 109 1.86 -0.97 -15.49
C GLU A 109 0.79 -0.15 -14.75
N CYS A 110 1.17 0.89 -14.02
CA CYS A 110 0.23 1.79 -13.36
C CYS A 110 -0.71 2.47 -14.37
N LYS A 111 -0.20 2.95 -15.50
CA LYS A 111 -1.02 3.52 -16.58
C LYS A 111 -1.98 2.50 -17.20
N ASN A 112 -1.52 1.29 -17.42
CA ASN A 112 -2.37 0.21 -17.94
C ASN A 112 -3.49 -0.12 -16.95
N TYR A 113 -3.17 -0.21 -15.66
CA TYR A 113 -4.16 -0.44 -14.61
C TYR A 113 -5.16 0.72 -14.50
N TYR A 114 -4.69 1.96 -14.57
CA TYR A 114 -5.55 3.13 -14.59
C TYR A 114 -6.49 3.14 -15.80
N ALA A 115 -6.00 2.82 -16.99
CA ALA A 115 -6.82 2.71 -18.19
C ALA A 115 -7.91 1.63 -18.06
N MET A 116 -7.58 0.50 -17.44
CA MET A 116 -8.55 -0.55 -17.14
C MET A 116 -9.61 -0.07 -16.12
N MET A 117 -9.19 0.62 -15.06
CA MET A 117 -10.13 1.24 -14.10
C MET A 117 -11.04 2.24 -14.80
N GLN A 118 -10.49 3.13 -15.61
CA GLN A 118 -11.25 4.13 -16.38
C GLN A 118 -12.26 3.46 -17.31
N SER A 119 -11.87 2.39 -18.00
CA SER A 119 -12.78 1.63 -18.86
C SER A 119 -13.92 0.94 -18.10
N ASN A 120 -13.63 0.43 -16.90
CA ASN A 120 -14.62 -0.25 -16.05
C ASN A 120 -15.60 0.73 -15.40
N ILE A 121 -15.12 1.89 -14.98
CA ILE A 121 -15.91 2.94 -14.33
C ILE A 121 -16.74 3.71 -15.36
N GLY A 122 -16.12 4.05 -16.51
CA GLY A 122 -16.76 4.79 -17.59
C GLY A 122 -17.38 6.11 -17.12
N ASP A 123 -18.44 6.53 -17.81
CA ASP A 123 -19.18 7.76 -17.50
C ASP A 123 -20.02 7.67 -16.22
N ALA A 124 -20.24 6.45 -15.69
CA ALA A 124 -21.00 6.24 -14.46
C ALA A 124 -20.31 6.86 -13.24
N GLY A 125 -18.96 6.90 -13.25
CA GLY A 125 -18.17 7.43 -12.15
C GLY A 125 -18.20 6.54 -10.91
N LEU A 126 -17.88 7.12 -9.76
CA LEU A 126 -17.94 6.51 -8.45
C LEU A 126 -19.09 7.11 -7.65
N VAL A 127 -19.77 6.28 -6.89
CA VAL A 127 -20.88 6.70 -6.01
C VAL A 127 -20.59 6.27 -4.57
N ARG A 128 -21.02 7.10 -3.60
CA ARG A 128 -20.94 6.77 -2.18
C ARG A 128 -22.35 6.72 -1.60
N PRO A 129 -23.03 5.57 -1.66
CA PRO A 129 -24.35 5.42 -1.08
C PRO A 129 -24.29 5.08 0.40
N ALA A 130 -25.33 5.50 1.14
CA ALA A 130 -25.71 4.90 2.40
C ALA A 130 -27.02 4.16 2.19
N HIS A 131 -27.19 2.97 2.87
CA HIS A 131 -28.42 2.22 2.75
C HIS A 131 -28.97 1.76 4.11
N ILE A 132 -30.29 1.61 4.14
CA ILE A 132 -31.01 0.86 5.18
C ILE A 132 -31.48 -0.43 4.53
N PHE A 133 -31.08 -1.56 5.09
CA PHE A 133 -31.32 -2.88 4.53
C PHE A 133 -32.17 -3.73 5.46
N ILE A 134 -33.24 -4.33 4.92
CA ILE A 134 -34.05 -5.35 5.60
C ILE A 134 -33.91 -6.64 4.81
N TYR A 135 -33.28 -7.61 5.43
CA TYR A 135 -33.07 -8.91 4.84
C TYR A 135 -34.37 -9.63 4.55
N MET A 136 -34.51 -10.21 3.37
CA MET A 136 -35.60 -11.03 2.95
C MET A 136 -35.12 -12.12 2.02
N PRO A 137 -35.04 -13.38 2.45
CA PRO A 137 -34.58 -14.45 1.59
C PRO A 137 -35.57 -14.74 0.46
N GLN A 138 -35.08 -15.21 -0.67
CA GLN A 138 -35.94 -15.58 -1.82
C GLN A 138 -36.96 -16.70 -1.48
N THR A 139 -36.67 -17.48 -0.44
CA THR A 139 -37.55 -18.55 0.07
C THR A 139 -38.51 -18.08 1.12
N ALA A 140 -38.62 -16.77 1.37
CA ALA A 140 -39.52 -16.19 2.40
C ALA A 140 -40.96 -16.52 2.08
N THR A 141 -41.74 -16.86 3.15
CA THR A 141 -43.18 -17.05 3.04
C THR A 141 -43.89 -15.73 2.74
N ALA A 142 -45.15 -15.77 2.32
CA ALA A 142 -45.95 -14.57 2.07
C ALA A 142 -46.07 -13.66 3.31
N GLU A 143 -46.16 -14.25 4.48
CA GLU A 143 -46.20 -13.51 5.77
C GLU A 143 -44.87 -12.81 6.04
N GLN A 144 -43.75 -13.48 5.83
CA GLN A 144 -42.40 -12.90 6.00
C GLN A 144 -42.14 -11.77 4.98
N GLN A 145 -42.61 -11.95 3.75
CA GLN A 145 -42.51 -10.90 2.73
C GLN A 145 -43.32 -9.65 3.11
N ALA A 146 -44.56 -9.86 3.61
CA ALA A 146 -45.42 -8.79 4.07
C ALA A 146 -44.81 -8.06 5.29
N GLU A 147 -44.24 -8.79 6.25
CA GLU A 147 -43.58 -8.22 7.42
C GLU A 147 -42.36 -7.37 7.02
N ALA A 148 -41.46 -7.90 6.17
CA ALA A 148 -40.29 -7.18 5.70
C ALA A 148 -40.71 -5.88 4.94
N LYS A 149 -41.74 -5.98 4.08
CA LYS A 149 -42.27 -4.82 3.38
C LYS A 149 -42.85 -3.78 4.34
N ALA A 150 -43.68 -4.18 5.29
CA ALA A 150 -44.27 -3.26 6.29
C ALA A 150 -43.18 -2.57 7.12
N ARG A 151 -42.08 -3.30 7.45
CA ARG A 151 -40.96 -2.75 8.20
C ARG A 151 -40.22 -1.69 7.41
N ILE A 152 -39.88 -1.96 6.14
CA ILE A 152 -39.17 -0.97 5.33
C ILE A 152 -40.05 0.26 5.01
N ASP A 153 -41.38 0.06 4.82
CA ASP A 153 -42.31 1.16 4.61
C ASP A 153 -42.46 2.05 5.87
N SER A 154 -42.45 1.47 7.04
CA SER A 154 -42.46 2.27 8.28
C SER A 154 -41.20 3.14 8.43
N ILE A 155 -40.03 2.62 8.04
CA ILE A 155 -38.79 3.38 8.05
C ILE A 155 -38.84 4.50 7.01
N TRP A 156 -39.41 4.22 5.83
CA TRP A 156 -39.59 5.23 4.77
C TRP A 156 -40.51 6.39 5.26
N LEU A 157 -41.59 6.09 5.93
CA LEU A 157 -42.47 7.10 6.52
C LEU A 157 -41.74 7.94 7.59
N ALA A 158 -40.90 7.33 8.42
CA ALA A 158 -40.08 8.07 9.38
C ALA A 158 -39.07 9.02 8.71
N LEU A 159 -38.43 8.58 7.60
CA LEU A 159 -37.56 9.45 6.79
C LEU A 159 -38.32 10.62 6.19
N GLN A 160 -39.54 10.37 5.65
CA GLN A 160 -40.38 11.44 5.13
C GLN A 160 -40.86 12.42 6.21
N ALA A 161 -41.00 11.95 7.45
CA ALA A 161 -41.31 12.79 8.62
C ALA A 161 -40.09 13.58 9.14
N GLY A 162 -38.89 13.39 8.52
CA GLY A 162 -37.68 14.15 8.82
C GLY A 162 -36.73 13.50 9.83
N GLU A 163 -36.95 12.22 10.21
CA GLU A 163 -35.97 11.52 11.04
C GLU A 163 -34.63 11.36 10.28
N PRO A 164 -33.47 11.53 10.96
CA PRO A 164 -32.16 11.41 10.31
C PRO A 164 -31.91 10.01 9.76
N PHE A 165 -31.40 9.94 8.53
CA PHE A 165 -31.14 8.67 7.83
C PHE A 165 -30.17 7.76 8.59
N ASP A 166 -29.06 8.32 9.07
CA ASP A 166 -28.02 7.63 9.83
C ASP A 166 -28.55 7.03 11.12
N THR A 167 -29.40 7.74 11.83
CA THR A 167 -30.07 7.28 13.05
C THR A 167 -30.97 6.07 12.77
N LEU A 168 -31.78 6.15 11.71
CA LEU A 168 -32.65 5.05 11.29
C LEU A 168 -31.85 3.85 10.79
N ALA A 169 -30.74 4.09 10.06
CA ALA A 169 -29.83 3.05 9.61
C ALA A 169 -29.22 2.29 10.81
N VAL A 170 -28.69 3.00 11.81
CA VAL A 170 -28.15 2.38 13.04
C VAL A 170 -29.18 1.55 13.78
N ARG A 171 -30.44 2.04 13.82
CA ARG A 171 -31.51 1.42 14.59
C ARG A 171 -32.17 0.22 13.90
N HIS A 172 -32.28 0.26 12.58
CA HIS A 172 -33.14 -0.65 11.83
C HIS A 172 -32.43 -1.47 10.76
N SER A 173 -31.29 -1.02 10.20
CA SER A 173 -30.60 -1.74 9.13
C SER A 173 -29.99 -3.04 9.65
N GLN A 174 -30.12 -4.08 8.85
CA GLN A 174 -29.56 -5.41 9.12
C GLN A 174 -28.24 -5.65 8.42
N ASP A 175 -27.69 -4.62 7.76
CA ASP A 175 -26.38 -4.67 7.12
C ASP A 175 -25.25 -4.30 8.08
N GLY A 176 -24.03 -4.79 7.80
CA GLY A 176 -22.84 -4.46 8.58
C GLY A 176 -22.45 -2.98 8.58
N SER A 177 -22.93 -2.20 7.60
CA SER A 177 -22.74 -0.74 7.51
C SER A 177 -23.63 0.02 8.49
N ALA A 178 -24.63 -0.59 9.10
CA ALA A 178 -25.57 0.04 10.03
C ALA A 178 -24.85 0.90 11.08
N LYS A 179 -23.77 0.39 11.69
CA LYS A 179 -22.96 1.08 12.72
C LYS A 179 -22.30 2.38 12.22
N ARG A 180 -22.20 2.55 10.88
CA ARG A 180 -21.69 3.75 10.23
C ARG A 180 -22.81 4.57 9.57
N GLY A 181 -24.04 4.46 10.08
CA GLY A 181 -25.19 5.15 9.48
C GLY A 181 -25.60 4.62 8.11
N GLY A 182 -25.23 3.38 7.78
CA GLY A 182 -25.50 2.74 6.50
C GLY A 182 -24.48 3.06 5.38
N ASP A 183 -23.45 3.85 5.65
CA ASP A 183 -22.43 4.25 4.65
C ASP A 183 -21.63 3.04 4.13
N LEU A 184 -21.71 2.79 2.82
CA LEU A 184 -21.04 1.69 2.13
C LEU A 184 -19.65 2.07 1.61
N GLY A 185 -19.26 3.34 1.72
CA GLY A 185 -18.04 3.85 1.07
C GLY A 185 -18.24 4.04 -0.44
N TRP A 186 -17.11 4.25 -1.14
CA TRP A 186 -17.12 4.43 -2.59
C TRP A 186 -17.30 3.11 -3.32
N LEU A 187 -18.27 3.09 -4.23
CA LEU A 187 -18.57 1.96 -5.10
C LEU A 187 -18.26 2.31 -6.56
N VAL A 188 -17.78 1.31 -7.29
CA VAL A 188 -17.60 1.35 -8.74
C VAL A 188 -18.64 0.44 -9.40
N PRO A 189 -18.96 0.62 -10.71
CA PRO A 189 -19.86 -0.27 -11.44
C PRO A 189 -19.45 -1.73 -11.37
N LYS A 190 -20.42 -2.63 -11.31
CA LYS A 190 -20.27 -4.10 -11.23
C LYS A 190 -19.72 -4.61 -9.90
N GLN A 191 -19.82 -3.84 -8.84
CA GLN A 191 -19.37 -4.20 -7.50
C GLN A 191 -20.49 -4.76 -6.63
N THR A 192 -21.76 -4.48 -6.99
CA THR A 192 -22.94 -4.92 -6.24
C THR A 192 -23.94 -5.61 -7.17
N VAL A 193 -25.12 -5.97 -6.64
CA VAL A 193 -26.18 -6.57 -7.46
C VAL A 193 -26.84 -5.54 -8.35
N LYS A 194 -27.29 -6.00 -9.51
CA LYS A 194 -27.80 -5.13 -10.57
C LYS A 194 -28.91 -4.19 -10.11
N GLU A 195 -29.86 -4.68 -9.34
CA GLU A 195 -31.02 -3.89 -8.86
C GLU A 195 -30.56 -2.73 -7.97
N PHE A 196 -29.50 -2.93 -7.16
CA PHE A 196 -28.93 -1.89 -6.33
C PHE A 196 -28.13 -0.89 -7.17
N GLU A 197 -27.33 -1.38 -8.12
CA GLU A 197 -26.54 -0.53 -9.04
C GLU A 197 -27.43 0.35 -9.90
N ASP A 198 -28.48 -0.20 -10.50
CA ASP A 198 -29.40 0.54 -11.36
C ASP A 198 -30.00 1.76 -10.61
N VAL A 199 -30.23 1.62 -9.31
CA VAL A 199 -30.70 2.74 -8.49
C VAL A 199 -29.58 3.71 -8.16
N VAL A 200 -28.47 3.26 -7.55
CA VAL A 200 -27.48 4.19 -6.98
C VAL A 200 -26.71 4.99 -8.04
N PHE A 201 -26.43 4.38 -9.20
CA PHE A 201 -25.76 5.10 -10.30
C PHE A 201 -26.67 6.08 -11.05
N ALA A 202 -27.99 5.93 -10.96
CA ALA A 202 -28.95 6.89 -11.51
C ALA A 202 -29.24 8.07 -10.56
N MET A 203 -28.91 7.96 -9.28
CA MET A 203 -29.20 8.99 -8.27
C MET A 203 -28.28 10.21 -8.39
N GLN A 204 -28.82 11.38 -7.99
CA GLN A 204 -28.04 12.59 -7.76
C GLN A 204 -27.54 12.63 -6.31
N LYS A 205 -26.46 13.37 -6.08
CA LYS A 205 -25.94 13.61 -4.72
C LYS A 205 -27.06 14.16 -3.83
N ASP A 206 -27.07 13.71 -2.58
CA ASP A 206 -28.05 14.02 -1.52
C ASP A 206 -29.48 13.50 -1.77
N ALA A 207 -29.73 12.84 -2.89
CA ALA A 207 -31.03 12.24 -3.16
C ALA A 207 -31.29 11.05 -2.24
N LEU A 208 -32.58 10.88 -1.91
CA LEU A 208 -33.12 9.74 -1.18
C LEU A 208 -34.02 8.94 -2.12
N HIS A 209 -33.82 7.64 -2.23
CA HIS A 209 -34.62 6.74 -3.04
C HIS A 209 -35.61 5.98 -2.17
N GLU A 210 -36.86 5.85 -2.66
CA GLU A 210 -37.91 5.06 -2.02
C GLU A 210 -37.52 3.59 -1.89
N PRO A 211 -38.23 2.80 -1.05
CA PRO A 211 -37.95 1.37 -0.88
C PRO A 211 -38.00 0.62 -2.21
N PHE A 212 -36.97 -0.18 -2.47
CA PHE A 212 -36.91 -1.10 -3.60
C PHE A 212 -36.39 -2.47 -3.17
N LEU A 213 -36.70 -3.50 -3.95
CA LEU A 213 -36.34 -4.88 -3.68
C LEU A 213 -35.16 -5.30 -4.53
N SER A 214 -34.18 -5.97 -3.89
CA SER A 214 -33.12 -6.73 -4.56
C SER A 214 -33.27 -8.22 -4.29
N THR A 215 -32.35 -9.01 -4.85
CA THR A 215 -32.25 -10.45 -4.54
C THR A 215 -32.00 -10.78 -3.08
N PHE A 216 -31.53 -9.81 -2.26
CA PHE A 216 -31.22 -10.00 -0.84
C PHE A 216 -32.30 -9.44 0.12
N GLY A 217 -33.16 -8.56 -0.36
CA GLY A 217 -34.19 -7.94 0.47
C GLY A 217 -34.48 -6.48 0.08
N TRP A 218 -35.09 -5.77 1.00
CA TRP A 218 -35.52 -4.39 0.81
C TRP A 218 -34.44 -3.38 1.17
N HIS A 219 -34.33 -2.33 0.34
CA HIS A 219 -33.37 -1.24 0.51
C HIS A 219 -34.09 0.11 0.49
N ILE A 220 -33.60 1.04 1.32
CA ILE A 220 -33.75 2.48 1.13
C ILE A 220 -32.35 3.03 0.99
N VAL A 221 -32.10 3.89 0.01
CA VAL A 221 -30.77 4.43 -0.28
C VAL A 221 -30.79 5.94 -0.25
N LYS A 222 -29.74 6.52 0.37
CA LYS A 222 -29.36 7.92 0.24
C LYS A 222 -28.01 8.00 -0.46
N LEU A 223 -27.90 8.80 -1.52
CA LEU A 223 -26.60 9.03 -2.15
C LEU A 223 -25.86 10.15 -1.42
N LEU A 224 -24.78 9.81 -0.74
CA LEU A 224 -23.97 10.73 0.06
C LEU A 224 -23.08 11.59 -0.85
N ASP A 225 -22.48 10.96 -1.87
CA ASP A 225 -21.59 11.66 -2.81
C ASP A 225 -21.44 10.89 -4.12
N ARG A 226 -20.94 11.59 -5.15
CA ARG A 226 -20.52 11.00 -6.42
C ARG A 226 -19.40 11.80 -7.04
N LYS A 227 -18.48 11.12 -7.73
CA LYS A 227 -17.35 11.75 -8.42
C LYS A 227 -16.95 10.96 -9.65
N GLN A 228 -16.18 11.59 -10.52
CA GLN A 228 -15.45 10.88 -11.56
C GLN A 228 -14.14 10.32 -11.00
N LEU A 229 -13.54 9.39 -11.74
CA LEU A 229 -12.18 8.94 -11.42
C LEU A 229 -11.23 10.13 -11.59
N GLU A 230 -10.43 10.41 -10.58
CA GLU A 230 -9.42 11.46 -10.63
C GLU A 230 -8.41 11.18 -11.75
N PRO A 231 -7.80 12.21 -12.37
CA PRO A 231 -6.74 12.05 -13.35
C PRO A 231 -5.58 11.21 -12.80
N TYR A 232 -4.91 10.46 -13.69
CA TYR A 232 -3.79 9.59 -13.30
C TYR A 232 -2.74 10.29 -12.45
N ASP A 233 -2.37 11.53 -12.83
CA ASP A 233 -1.33 12.30 -12.14
C ASP A 233 -1.72 12.73 -10.71
N GLU A 234 -3.02 12.78 -10.39
CA GLU A 234 -3.53 13.07 -9.04
C GLU A 234 -3.59 11.81 -8.15
N LEU A 235 -3.63 10.61 -8.76
CA LEU A 235 -3.63 9.32 -8.06
C LEU A 235 -2.23 8.74 -7.88
N LYS A 236 -1.24 9.31 -8.54
CA LYS A 236 0.15 8.88 -8.44
C LYS A 236 0.70 9.21 -7.04
N PRO A 237 1.31 8.23 -6.32
CA PRO A 237 1.89 8.42 -5.00
C PRO A 237 3.08 9.39 -4.98
#